data_39a8cf4f88c78e33d9ceb81c24ad4fa4
#
_entry.id   39a8cf4f88c78e33d9ceb81c24ad4fa4
#
_cell.length_a   1.000
_cell.length_b   1.000
_cell.length_c   1.000
_cell.angle_alpha   90.00
_cell.angle_beta   90.00
_cell.angle_gamma   90.00
#
_symmetry.space_group_name_H-M   'P 1'
#
loop_
_entity.id
_entity.type
_entity.pdbx_description
1 polymer ?
#
loop_
_entity_poly.entity_id
_entity_poly.type
_entity_poly.pdbx_seq_one_letter_code
_entity_poly.pdbx_strand_id
1 'polypeptide(L)'
;KAFDGNPPVGVTLFVEHEEEIGSPSMTSIIEAHKDELAADVIVVADSVNWDQGEPSVTTTLRGVADCVVELRTLDHPLHSGQFGGVVPDALTAMCKLLATLHDENGDVAVAGLHSAEPASVEYPEERLRTETAILDGVDWLGTGNPADKMWTRPSLSVLAIDAAPV
;
A
#
# COMPACT_ATOMS: atom_id res chain seq x y z
N LYS A 1 0.76 -22.35 25.96
CA LYS A 1 1.85 -22.57 26.95
C LYS A 1 1.62 -21.76 28.25
N ALA A 2 1.16 -20.51 28.16
CA ALA A 2 1.01 -19.61 29.30
C ALA A 2 -0.05 -20.09 30.34
N PHE A 3 -1.04 -20.88 29.91
CA PHE A 3 -2.15 -21.32 30.74
C PHE A 3 -2.45 -22.82 30.57
N ASP A 4 -1.47 -23.62 30.16
CA ASP A 4 -1.58 -25.07 29.92
C ASP A 4 -2.82 -25.46 29.09
N GLY A 5 -3.16 -24.61 28.13
CA GLY A 5 -4.30 -24.79 27.25
C GLY A 5 -5.66 -24.31 27.78
N ASN A 6 -5.70 -23.79 29.00
CA ASN A 6 -6.92 -23.26 29.63
C ASN A 6 -6.80 -21.74 29.85
N PRO A 7 -7.05 -20.90 28.88
CA PRO A 7 -7.04 -19.45 29.07
C PRO A 7 -8.14 -19.05 30.07
N PRO A 8 -7.93 -17.97 30.87
CA PRO A 8 -8.89 -17.52 31.88
C PRO A 8 -10.10 -16.75 31.27
N VAL A 9 -10.16 -16.69 29.98
CA VAL A 9 -11.21 -16.01 29.19
C VAL A 9 -11.70 -16.89 28.06
N GLY A 10 -12.92 -16.68 27.60
CA GLY A 10 -13.41 -17.29 26.36
C GLY A 10 -12.59 -16.82 25.16
N VAL A 11 -12.28 -17.73 24.26
CA VAL A 11 -11.54 -17.40 23.02
C VAL A 11 -12.30 -17.98 21.84
N THR A 12 -12.67 -17.09 20.91
CA THR A 12 -13.20 -17.46 19.60
C THR A 12 -12.12 -17.20 18.56
N LEU A 13 -11.80 -18.19 17.74
CA LEU A 13 -10.88 -18.06 16.63
C LEU A 13 -11.67 -17.93 15.33
N PHE A 14 -11.48 -16.82 14.64
CA PHE A 14 -11.98 -16.60 13.29
C PHE A 14 -10.80 -16.59 12.31
N VAL A 15 -10.85 -17.46 11.29
CA VAL A 15 -9.79 -17.59 10.29
C VAL A 15 -10.38 -17.22 8.94
N GLU A 16 -9.84 -16.18 8.34
CA GLU A 16 -10.22 -15.64 7.06
C GLU A 16 -9.17 -16.00 6.00
N HIS A 17 -9.60 -16.33 4.77
CA HIS A 17 -8.74 -16.79 3.69
C HIS A 17 -8.80 -15.91 2.43
N GLU A 18 -9.60 -14.86 2.42
CA GLU A 18 -9.92 -14.07 1.24
C GLU A 18 -9.41 -12.62 1.35
N GLU A 19 -8.61 -12.29 2.37
CA GLU A 19 -8.15 -10.92 2.64
C GLU A 19 -7.46 -10.34 1.41
N GLU A 20 -6.55 -11.07 0.79
CA GLU A 20 -5.74 -10.64 -0.37
C GLU A 20 -6.55 -10.42 -1.67
N ILE A 21 -7.81 -10.82 -1.69
CA ILE A 21 -8.74 -10.57 -2.80
C ILE A 21 -9.92 -9.68 -2.39
N GLY A 22 -9.82 -8.99 -1.25
CA GLY A 22 -10.81 -8.03 -0.75
C GLY A 22 -11.95 -8.65 0.04
N SER A 23 -11.78 -9.84 0.61
CA SER A 23 -12.70 -10.49 1.56
C SER A 23 -14.17 -10.53 1.11
N PRO A 24 -14.51 -11.01 -0.10
CA PRO A 24 -15.87 -10.96 -0.65
C PRO A 24 -16.92 -11.65 0.21
N SER A 25 -16.52 -12.68 0.98
CA SER A 25 -17.43 -13.44 1.86
C SER A 25 -17.52 -12.91 3.29
N MET A 26 -16.64 -12.00 3.70
CA MET A 26 -16.49 -11.52 5.09
C MET A 26 -17.81 -11.00 5.67
N THR A 27 -18.47 -10.09 4.97
CA THR A 27 -19.71 -9.47 5.46
C THR A 27 -20.79 -10.52 5.73
N SER A 28 -20.99 -11.46 4.81
CA SER A 28 -22.02 -12.50 4.95
C SER A 28 -21.70 -13.48 6.09
N ILE A 29 -20.44 -13.81 6.32
CA ILE A 29 -19.99 -14.66 7.43
C ILE A 29 -20.23 -13.95 8.76
N ILE A 30 -19.83 -12.68 8.88
CA ILE A 30 -20.05 -11.90 10.10
C ILE A 30 -21.53 -11.77 10.42
N GLU A 31 -22.38 -11.50 9.43
CA GLU A 31 -23.83 -11.40 9.63
C GLU A 31 -24.44 -12.73 10.07
N ALA A 32 -24.02 -13.84 9.48
CA ALA A 32 -24.53 -15.18 9.83
C ALA A 32 -24.10 -15.67 11.22
N HIS A 33 -22.93 -15.24 11.71
CA HIS A 33 -22.32 -15.72 12.94
C HIS A 33 -22.11 -14.62 14.00
N LYS A 34 -22.87 -13.55 13.91
CA LYS A 34 -22.72 -12.36 14.75
C LYS A 34 -22.70 -12.66 16.24
N ASP A 35 -23.58 -13.53 16.70
CA ASP A 35 -23.71 -13.86 18.12
C ASP A 35 -22.54 -14.75 18.60
N GLU A 36 -22.02 -15.61 17.72
CA GLU A 36 -20.87 -16.48 18.01
C GLU A 36 -19.55 -15.68 18.02
N LEU A 37 -19.48 -14.61 17.21
CA LEU A 37 -18.32 -13.74 17.08
C LEU A 37 -18.33 -12.56 18.07
N ALA A 38 -19.40 -12.39 18.83
CA ALA A 38 -19.49 -11.32 19.83
C ALA A 38 -18.40 -11.48 20.88
N ALA A 39 -17.61 -10.44 21.10
CA ALA A 39 -16.49 -10.43 22.04
C ALA A 39 -16.27 -9.04 22.64
N ASP A 40 -15.72 -8.99 23.84
CA ASP A 40 -15.31 -7.72 24.49
C ASP A 40 -14.05 -7.14 23.87
N VAL A 41 -13.18 -7.99 23.31
CA VAL A 41 -11.90 -7.63 22.68
C VAL A 41 -11.72 -8.42 21.40
N ILE A 42 -11.36 -7.74 20.34
CA ILE A 42 -10.99 -8.33 19.05
C ILE A 42 -9.49 -8.12 18.84
N VAL A 43 -8.77 -9.20 18.54
CA VAL A 43 -7.36 -9.15 18.17
C VAL A 43 -7.22 -9.49 16.69
N VAL A 44 -6.80 -8.51 15.89
CA VAL A 44 -6.46 -8.72 14.49
C VAL A 44 -4.97 -9.02 14.40
N ALA A 45 -4.63 -10.27 14.03
CA ALA A 45 -3.25 -10.76 14.00
C ALA A 45 -2.66 -10.69 12.57
N ASP A 46 -2.71 -9.50 11.97
CA ASP A 46 -2.26 -9.22 10.59
C ASP A 46 -1.15 -8.17 10.53
N SER A 47 -0.39 -8.04 11.59
CA SER A 47 0.76 -7.14 11.64
C SER A 47 1.95 -7.82 12.30
N VAL A 48 3.13 -7.29 12.01
CA VAL A 48 4.38 -7.79 12.60
C VAL A 48 4.83 -6.90 13.76
N ASN A 49 5.60 -7.47 14.68
CA ASN A 49 6.29 -6.69 15.70
C ASN A 49 7.40 -5.85 15.06
N TRP A 50 7.78 -4.78 15.78
CA TRP A 50 8.90 -3.93 15.36
C TRP A 50 10.20 -4.74 15.17
N ASP A 51 10.51 -5.63 16.11
CA ASP A 51 11.68 -6.51 16.01
C ASP A 51 11.43 -7.83 16.76
N GLN A 52 12.33 -8.78 16.51
CA GLN A 52 12.28 -10.07 17.21
C GLN A 52 12.55 -9.86 18.71
N GLY A 53 11.63 -10.32 19.55
CA GLY A 53 11.72 -10.16 21.00
C GLY A 53 11.22 -8.83 21.53
N GLU A 54 10.78 -7.91 20.65
CA GLU A 54 10.17 -6.63 21.03
C GLU A 54 8.67 -6.63 20.70
N PRO A 55 7.81 -7.00 21.67
CA PRO A 55 6.37 -6.94 21.45
C PRO A 55 5.89 -5.55 21.12
N SER A 56 5.10 -5.41 20.09
CA SER A 56 4.52 -4.14 19.68
C SER A 56 3.05 -4.26 19.33
N VAL A 57 2.34 -3.15 19.40
CA VAL A 57 0.94 -3.04 19.03
C VAL A 57 0.79 -1.98 17.96
N THR A 58 0.19 -2.34 16.84
CA THR A 58 -0.17 -1.36 15.80
C THR A 58 -1.32 -0.49 16.31
N THR A 59 -1.09 0.81 16.41
CA THR A 59 -2.05 1.77 16.94
C THR A 59 -2.74 2.59 15.87
N THR A 60 -2.14 2.65 14.67
CA THR A 60 -2.67 3.41 13.53
C THR A 60 -2.34 2.69 12.22
N LEU A 61 -3.16 2.89 11.21
CA LEU A 61 -2.93 2.42 9.85
C LEU A 61 -3.11 3.58 8.88
N ARG A 62 -2.39 3.53 7.77
CA ARG A 62 -2.65 4.43 6.64
C ARG A 62 -3.94 3.98 5.95
N GLY A 63 -4.74 4.94 5.51
CA GLY A 63 -5.83 4.65 4.59
C GLY A 63 -5.30 4.23 3.22
N VAL A 64 -6.13 3.54 2.44
CA VAL A 64 -5.85 3.17 1.06
C VAL A 64 -6.93 3.75 0.15
N ALA A 65 -6.51 4.24 -1.01
CA ALA A 65 -7.42 4.62 -2.10
C ALA A 65 -6.75 4.23 -3.42
N ASP A 66 -7.52 3.68 -4.31
CA ASP A 66 -7.12 3.37 -5.67
C ASP A 66 -7.98 4.13 -6.67
N CYS A 67 -7.43 4.39 -7.83
CA CYS A 67 -8.17 5.01 -8.93
C CYS A 67 -7.65 4.50 -10.28
N VAL A 68 -8.52 4.55 -11.26
CA VAL A 68 -8.18 4.29 -12.66
C VAL A 68 -8.14 5.62 -13.38
N VAL A 69 -7.01 5.91 -14.03
CA VAL A 69 -6.84 7.11 -14.84
C VAL A 69 -6.88 6.71 -16.31
N GLU A 70 -7.87 7.19 -17.03
CA GLU A 70 -8.00 6.99 -18.47
C GLU A 70 -7.59 8.27 -19.19
N LEU A 71 -6.69 8.15 -20.18
CA LEU A 71 -6.27 9.27 -21.02
C LEU A 71 -6.49 8.94 -22.49
N ARG A 72 -7.22 9.82 -23.18
CA ARG A 72 -7.48 9.74 -24.60
C ARG A 72 -7.04 11.05 -25.26
N THR A 73 -6.32 10.94 -26.35
CA THR A 73 -5.85 12.08 -27.14
C THR A 73 -6.53 12.18 -28.51
N LEU A 74 -7.12 11.09 -28.97
CA LEU A 74 -7.75 10.98 -30.29
C LEU A 74 -9.02 10.15 -30.18
N ASP A 75 -9.94 10.33 -31.13
CA ASP A 75 -11.16 9.53 -31.29
C ASP A 75 -10.95 8.28 -32.14
N HIS A 76 -9.87 8.24 -32.94
CA HIS A 76 -9.48 7.09 -33.74
C HIS A 76 -7.96 7.03 -33.92
N PRO A 77 -7.39 5.85 -34.25
CA PRO A 77 -5.96 5.68 -34.49
C PRO A 77 -5.49 6.47 -35.72
N LEU A 78 -4.29 7.05 -35.63
CA LEU A 78 -3.62 7.74 -36.73
C LEU A 78 -2.26 7.08 -37.04
N HIS A 79 -1.84 7.19 -38.29
CA HIS A 79 -0.54 6.72 -38.73
C HIS A 79 0.56 7.63 -38.17
N SER A 80 1.40 7.13 -37.29
CA SER A 80 2.47 7.89 -36.62
C SER A 80 3.51 8.50 -37.60
N GLY A 81 3.77 7.82 -38.71
CA GLY A 81 4.67 8.32 -39.76
C GLY A 81 4.15 9.57 -40.49
N GLN A 82 2.84 9.82 -40.47
CA GLN A 82 2.23 11.00 -41.11
C GLN A 82 1.99 12.16 -40.13
N PHE A 83 1.55 11.82 -38.90
CA PHE A 83 1.05 12.77 -37.92
C PHE A 83 1.90 12.84 -36.66
N GLY A 84 2.91 12.00 -36.54
CA GLY A 84 3.85 12.03 -35.41
C GLY A 84 4.56 13.37 -35.28
N GLY A 85 4.78 13.81 -34.06
CA GLY A 85 5.37 15.13 -33.76
C GLY A 85 4.39 16.29 -33.69
N VAL A 86 3.17 16.13 -34.23
CA VAL A 86 2.10 17.15 -34.17
C VAL A 86 1.00 16.71 -33.20
N VAL A 87 0.61 15.42 -33.27
CA VAL A 87 -0.48 14.87 -32.45
C VAL A 87 0.10 14.27 -31.18
N PRO A 88 -0.43 14.60 -30.00
CA PRO A 88 0.04 14.02 -28.76
C PRO A 88 -0.28 12.53 -28.70
N ASP A 89 0.74 11.72 -28.42
CA ASP A 89 0.61 10.30 -28.14
C ASP A 89 0.09 10.07 -26.72
N ALA A 90 -0.96 9.27 -26.57
CA ALA A 90 -1.63 9.08 -25.29
C ALA A 90 -0.72 8.43 -24.24
N LEU A 91 0.07 7.41 -24.62
CA LEU A 91 0.97 6.74 -23.68
C LEU A 91 2.09 7.67 -23.21
N THR A 92 2.67 8.44 -24.12
CA THR A 92 3.67 9.45 -23.78
C THR A 92 3.09 10.53 -22.85
N ALA A 93 1.86 10.97 -23.09
CA ALA A 93 1.18 11.93 -22.22
C ALA A 93 0.87 11.31 -20.84
N MET A 94 0.46 10.05 -20.78
CA MET A 94 0.27 9.31 -19.52
C MET A 94 1.58 9.20 -18.74
N CYS A 95 2.69 8.82 -19.38
CA CYS A 95 4.00 8.76 -18.73
C CYS A 95 4.42 10.11 -18.12
N LYS A 96 4.15 11.21 -18.84
CA LYS A 96 4.41 12.56 -18.32
C LYS A 96 3.53 12.89 -17.11
N LEU A 97 2.25 12.52 -17.14
CA LEU A 97 1.35 12.70 -16.01
C LEU A 97 1.84 11.89 -14.80
N LEU A 98 2.16 10.62 -14.97
CA LEU A 98 2.64 9.76 -13.90
C LEU A 98 3.96 10.27 -13.28
N ALA A 99 4.85 10.82 -14.09
CA ALA A 99 6.08 11.41 -13.62
C ALA A 99 5.87 12.64 -12.71
N THR A 100 4.70 13.32 -12.77
CA THR A 100 4.40 14.44 -11.88
C THR A 100 3.87 14.04 -10.51
N LEU A 101 3.59 12.76 -10.29
CA LEU A 101 3.06 12.26 -9.01
C LEU A 101 4.13 12.20 -7.90
N HIS A 102 5.39 12.27 -8.30
CA HIS A 102 6.53 12.36 -7.38
C HIS A 102 7.38 13.57 -7.74
N ASP A 103 8.03 14.15 -6.75
CA ASP A 103 9.00 15.22 -6.95
C ASP A 103 10.39 14.69 -7.39
N GLU A 104 11.37 15.57 -7.48
CA GLU A 104 12.73 15.23 -7.90
C GLU A 104 13.46 14.30 -6.92
N ASN A 105 13.03 14.21 -5.68
CA ASN A 105 13.56 13.31 -4.67
C ASN A 105 12.79 11.98 -4.60
N GLY A 106 11.64 11.88 -5.28
CA GLY A 106 10.77 10.73 -5.23
C GLY A 106 9.74 10.78 -4.07
N ASP A 107 9.60 11.90 -3.38
CA ASP A 107 8.52 12.12 -2.45
C ASP A 107 7.19 12.36 -3.20
N VAL A 108 6.06 11.94 -2.63
CA VAL A 108 4.75 12.11 -3.28
C VAL A 108 4.40 13.58 -3.43
N ALA A 109 4.15 14.02 -4.67
CA ALA A 109 3.88 15.41 -5.04
C ALA A 109 2.38 15.73 -5.20
N VAL A 110 1.49 14.84 -4.78
CA VAL A 110 0.04 15.04 -4.88
C VAL A 110 -0.44 15.97 -3.76
N ALA A 111 -1.00 17.12 -4.14
CA ALA A 111 -1.49 18.09 -3.19
C ALA A 111 -2.70 17.59 -2.39
N GLY A 112 -2.80 17.99 -1.12
CA GLY A 112 -3.93 17.69 -0.25
C GLY A 112 -3.86 16.33 0.47
N LEU A 113 -2.83 15.54 0.23
CA LEU A 113 -2.58 14.33 1.02
C LEU A 113 -2.04 14.71 2.41
N HIS A 114 -2.50 14.00 3.41
CA HIS A 114 -2.14 14.25 4.81
C HIS A 114 -1.04 13.30 5.28
N SER A 115 -0.10 13.82 6.06
CA SER A 115 0.87 13.01 6.80
C SER A 115 0.49 12.99 8.26
N ALA A 116 0.59 11.84 8.91
CA ALA A 116 0.44 11.74 10.35
C ALA A 116 1.70 12.24 11.07
N GLU A 117 1.69 12.22 12.40
CA GLU A 117 2.88 12.53 13.20
C GLU A 117 4.05 11.61 12.83
N PRO A 118 5.29 12.11 12.85
CA PRO A 118 6.46 11.31 12.53
C PRO A 118 6.57 10.05 13.38
N ALA A 119 7.15 9.01 12.83
CA ALA A 119 7.43 7.78 13.56
C ALA A 119 8.39 8.05 14.73
N SER A 120 8.13 7.39 15.86
CA SER A 120 8.97 7.50 17.07
C SER A 120 10.30 6.72 17.00
N VAL A 121 10.51 6.00 15.90
CA VAL A 121 11.68 5.15 15.68
C VAL A 121 12.37 5.51 14.39
N GLU A 122 13.69 5.27 14.35
CA GLU A 122 14.46 5.33 13.12
C GLU A 122 14.61 3.92 12.56
N TYR A 123 14.42 3.77 11.24
CA TYR A 123 14.61 2.48 10.58
C TYR A 123 16.09 2.36 10.16
N PRO A 124 16.87 1.41 10.72
CA PRO A 124 18.27 1.26 10.35
C PRO A 124 18.41 0.89 8.87
N GLU A 125 19.28 1.58 8.14
CA GLU A 125 19.47 1.36 6.70
C GLU A 125 19.91 -0.07 6.38
N GLU A 126 20.82 -0.65 7.17
CA GLU A 126 21.30 -2.02 6.97
C GLU A 126 20.17 -3.04 7.09
N ARG A 127 19.28 -2.83 8.07
CA ARG A 127 18.08 -3.66 8.23
C ARG A 127 17.15 -3.52 7.04
N LEU A 128 16.90 -2.29 6.60
CA LEU A 128 16.02 -2.02 5.46
C LEU A 128 16.57 -2.66 4.18
N ARG A 129 17.89 -2.58 3.93
CA ARG A 129 18.53 -3.25 2.80
C ARG A 129 18.36 -4.77 2.84
N THR A 130 18.51 -5.35 4.03
CA THR A 130 18.34 -6.80 4.22
C THR A 130 16.88 -7.24 3.99
N GLU A 131 15.93 -6.50 4.52
CA GLU A 131 14.50 -6.85 4.45
C GLU A 131 13.90 -6.62 3.05
N THR A 132 14.35 -5.57 2.34
CA THR A 132 13.83 -5.23 1.00
C THR A 132 14.58 -5.91 -0.13
N ALA A 133 15.77 -6.41 0.13
CA ALA A 133 16.69 -6.93 -0.90
C ALA A 133 16.93 -5.95 -2.07
N ILE A 134 16.93 -4.64 -1.79
CA ILE A 134 17.21 -3.61 -2.79
C ILE A 134 18.58 -3.84 -3.42
N LEU A 135 18.67 -3.70 -4.73
CA LEU A 135 19.94 -3.94 -5.44
C LEU A 135 20.98 -2.88 -5.11
N ASP A 136 22.27 -3.28 -5.19
CA ASP A 136 23.37 -2.34 -5.04
C ASP A 136 23.31 -1.24 -6.10
N GLY A 137 23.55 0.01 -5.67
CA GLY A 137 23.51 1.18 -6.53
C GLY A 137 22.13 1.73 -6.83
N VAL A 138 21.07 1.15 -6.24
CA VAL A 138 19.72 1.74 -6.26
C VAL A 138 19.54 2.60 -5.02
N ASP A 139 19.15 3.85 -5.24
CA ASP A 139 18.89 4.82 -4.18
C ASP A 139 17.51 4.62 -3.56
N TRP A 140 17.36 5.02 -2.30
CA TRP A 140 16.07 5.04 -1.61
C TRP A 140 15.16 6.12 -2.20
N LEU A 141 13.90 5.78 -2.34
CA LEU A 141 12.88 6.71 -2.78
C LEU A 141 12.57 7.74 -1.69
N GLY A 142 12.52 9.01 -2.05
CA GLY A 142 12.10 10.12 -1.18
C GLY A 142 13.10 10.47 -0.07
N THR A 143 12.77 11.50 0.67
CA THR A 143 13.60 12.09 1.74
C THR A 143 13.18 11.68 3.14
N GLY A 144 14.09 11.82 4.12
CA GLY A 144 13.82 11.64 5.56
C GLY A 144 13.82 10.18 6.02
N ASN A 145 13.27 9.96 7.22
CA ASN A 145 13.28 8.66 7.88
C ASN A 145 12.45 7.62 7.11
N PRO A 146 12.99 6.44 6.78
CA PRO A 146 12.24 5.37 6.15
C PRO A 146 10.96 4.96 6.91
N ALA A 147 10.99 4.96 8.24
CA ALA A 147 9.80 4.65 9.04
C ALA A 147 8.63 5.61 8.78
N ASP A 148 8.91 6.91 8.61
CA ASP A 148 7.90 7.89 8.24
C ASP A 148 7.29 7.57 6.87
N LYS A 149 8.13 7.27 5.88
CA LYS A 149 7.70 6.95 4.52
C LYS A 149 6.84 5.69 4.47
N MET A 150 7.12 4.70 5.31
CA MET A 150 6.36 3.46 5.36
C MET A 150 5.07 3.58 6.18
N TRP A 151 5.03 4.41 7.23
CA TRP A 151 3.95 4.37 8.21
C TRP A 151 3.11 5.63 8.33
N THR A 152 3.70 6.81 8.16
CA THR A 152 3.04 8.07 8.51
C THR A 152 2.87 9.04 7.35
N ARG A 153 3.63 8.87 6.28
CA ARG A 153 3.52 9.71 5.07
C ARG A 153 2.71 9.02 3.97
N PRO A 154 2.12 9.79 3.05
CA PRO A 154 1.56 9.25 1.83
C PRO A 154 2.60 8.44 1.02
N SER A 155 2.14 7.36 0.43
CA SER A 155 2.88 6.63 -0.60
C SER A 155 1.99 6.44 -1.82
N LEU A 156 2.58 6.41 -3.01
CA LEU A 156 1.86 6.24 -4.25
C LEU A 156 2.61 5.26 -5.14
N SER A 157 1.90 4.30 -5.70
CA SER A 157 2.45 3.33 -6.63
C SER A 157 1.55 3.20 -7.86
N VAL A 158 2.16 3.07 -9.03
CA VAL A 158 1.46 2.70 -10.26
C VAL A 158 1.42 1.18 -10.32
N LEU A 159 0.24 0.60 -10.15
CA LEU A 159 0.08 -0.85 -10.07
C LEU A 159 0.06 -1.53 -11.43
N ALA A 160 -0.50 -0.86 -12.43
CA ALA A 160 -0.54 -1.37 -13.80
C ALA A 160 -0.69 -0.23 -14.82
N ILE A 161 -0.24 -0.45 -16.03
CA ILE A 161 -0.51 0.37 -17.21
C ILE A 161 -1.07 -0.56 -18.28
N ASP A 162 -2.28 -0.26 -18.74
CA ASP A 162 -2.90 -0.92 -19.89
C ASP A 162 -2.83 0.02 -21.10
N ALA A 163 -2.23 -0.46 -22.18
CA ALA A 163 -2.09 0.29 -23.42
C ALA A 163 -2.52 -0.59 -24.60
N ALA A 164 -2.97 0.05 -25.68
CA ALA A 164 -3.34 -0.67 -26.88
C ALA A 164 -2.16 -1.53 -27.40
N PRO A 165 -2.42 -2.74 -27.90
CA PRO A 165 -1.39 -3.54 -28.53
C PRO A 165 -0.82 -2.85 -29.77
N VAL A 166 0.46 -3.04 -30.00
CA VAL A 166 1.19 -2.51 -31.18
C VAL A 166 0.82 -3.30 -32.43
#